data_bcfa06ca75348c85d510bac93f146554
#
_entry.id   bcfa06ca75348c85d510bac93f146554
#
_cell.length_a   1.000
_cell.length_b   1.000
_cell.length_c   1.000
_cell.angle_alpha   90.00
_cell.angle_beta   90.00
_cell.angle_gamma   90.00
#
_symmetry.space_group_name_H-M   'P 1'
#
loop_
_entity.id
_entity.type
_entity.pdbx_description
1 polymer ?
#
loop_
_entity_poly.entity_id
_entity_poly.type
_entity_poly.pdbx_seq_one_letter_code
_entity_poly.pdbx_strand_id
1 'polypeptide(L)'
;MQEPHFVLTNNKAKVLILMSPDCPLCKNYTKDIKELMEVYSKEIQFYGVIPGRFHSAQVVDSFLTSYNLTLDLIYDSEFNLCNQLYATITPEVFLINEHNEIIYQGLFDNWLGELGRRRTVITEYYLREAIDSYLVGATIEIPKTKAIGCFIE
;
A
#
# COMPACT_ATOMS: atom_id res chain seq x y z
N MET A 1 -17.38 7.14 -8.01
CA MET A 1 -16.33 7.27 -6.99
C MET A 1 -15.59 8.58 -7.20
N GLN A 2 -15.46 9.40 -6.16
CA GLN A 2 -14.66 10.61 -6.27
C GLN A 2 -13.18 10.25 -6.30
N GLU A 3 -12.43 10.90 -7.16
CA GLU A 3 -10.99 10.69 -7.22
C GLU A 3 -10.32 11.26 -5.97
N PRO A 4 -9.30 10.57 -5.43
CA PRO A 4 -8.54 11.10 -4.31
C PRO A 4 -7.81 12.38 -4.73
N HIS A 5 -8.11 13.49 -4.09
CA HIS A 5 -7.54 14.79 -4.48
C HIS A 5 -6.02 14.88 -4.43
N PHE A 6 -5.40 14.15 -3.52
CA PHE A 6 -3.95 14.22 -3.32
C PHE A 6 -3.15 13.61 -4.47
N VAL A 7 -3.74 12.74 -5.29
CA VAL A 7 -3.03 12.08 -6.39
C VAL A 7 -2.91 12.95 -7.64
N LEU A 8 -3.45 14.14 -7.61
CA LEU A 8 -3.50 15.02 -8.78
C LEU A 8 -2.23 15.83 -9.02
N THR A 9 -1.19 15.66 -8.20
CA THR A 9 -0.01 16.53 -8.25
C THR A 9 1.06 16.12 -9.25
N ASN A 10 0.98 14.90 -9.81
CA ASN A 10 1.89 14.48 -10.88
C ASN A 10 1.22 13.43 -11.76
N ASN A 11 1.85 13.15 -12.90
CA ASN A 11 1.30 12.23 -13.92
C ASN A 11 1.85 10.80 -13.79
N LYS A 12 2.52 10.48 -12.69
CA LYS A 12 3.03 9.14 -12.48
C LYS A 12 1.97 8.24 -11.86
N ALA A 13 2.06 6.96 -12.16
CA ALA A 13 1.31 5.96 -11.41
C ALA A 13 1.81 5.94 -9.96
N LYS A 14 0.96 5.53 -9.04
CA LYS A 14 1.21 5.59 -7.61
C LYS A 14 0.85 4.30 -6.92
N VAL A 15 1.62 3.94 -5.91
CA VAL A 15 1.26 2.89 -4.96
C VAL A 15 0.97 3.56 -3.62
N LEU A 16 -0.20 3.28 -3.09
CA LEU A 16 -0.58 3.69 -1.73
C LEU A 16 -0.52 2.46 -0.83
N ILE A 17 0.17 2.60 0.28
CA ILE A 17 0.30 1.51 1.26
C ILE A 17 -0.30 2.02 2.56
N LEU A 18 -1.46 1.48 2.91
CA LEU A 18 -2.07 1.79 4.20
C LEU A 18 -1.30 1.07 5.29
N MET A 19 -0.84 1.80 6.28
CA MET A 19 0.00 1.25 7.33
C MET A 19 -0.29 1.89 8.68
N SER A 20 0.05 1.17 9.72
CA SER A 20 -0.03 1.63 11.09
C SER A 20 1.21 1.18 11.85
N PRO A 21 1.83 2.06 12.67
CA PRO A 21 2.97 1.68 13.50
C PRO A 21 2.68 0.54 14.47
N ASP A 22 1.40 0.35 14.84
CA ASP A 22 0.99 -0.69 15.79
C ASP A 22 0.69 -2.02 15.11
N CYS A 23 0.59 -2.06 13.79
CA CYS A 23 0.21 -3.29 13.11
C CYS A 23 1.43 -4.19 12.88
N PRO A 24 1.48 -5.38 13.52
CA PRO A 24 2.61 -6.29 13.32
C PRO A 24 2.81 -6.70 11.86
N LEU A 25 1.74 -6.81 11.10
CA LEU A 25 1.81 -7.18 9.70
C LEU A 25 2.46 -6.09 8.85
N CYS A 26 2.22 -4.82 9.19
CA CYS A 26 2.90 -3.71 8.54
C CYS A 26 4.41 -3.78 8.78
N LYS A 27 4.81 -4.12 10.00
CA LYS A 27 6.24 -4.26 10.34
C LYS A 27 6.91 -5.34 9.50
N ASN A 28 6.21 -6.44 9.27
CA ASN A 28 6.76 -7.56 8.51
C ASN A 28 6.97 -7.24 7.03
N TYR A 29 6.21 -6.30 6.47
CA TYR A 29 6.33 -5.93 5.06
C TYR A 29 7.31 -4.80 4.78
N THR A 30 7.90 -4.18 5.79
CA THR A 30 8.80 -3.02 5.60
C THR A 30 9.96 -3.33 4.67
N LYS A 31 10.58 -4.50 4.81
CA LYS A 31 11.68 -4.92 3.95
C LYS A 31 11.22 -5.10 2.50
N ASP A 32 10.08 -5.76 2.30
CA ASP A 32 9.54 -6.02 0.96
C ASP A 32 9.14 -4.72 0.26
N ILE A 33 8.56 -3.78 0.99
CA ILE A 33 8.23 -2.46 0.48
C ILE A 33 9.49 -1.74 0.02
N LYS A 34 10.54 -1.77 0.82
CA LYS A 34 11.82 -1.14 0.49
C LYS A 34 12.42 -1.72 -0.78
N GLU A 35 12.44 -3.05 -0.90
CA GLU A 35 12.95 -3.73 -2.08
C GLU A 35 12.14 -3.37 -3.32
N LEU A 36 10.82 -3.30 -3.20
CA LEU A 36 9.94 -2.93 -4.30
C LEU A 36 10.22 -1.48 -4.76
N MET A 37 10.39 -0.57 -3.81
CA MET A 37 10.72 0.82 -4.11
C MET A 37 12.06 0.95 -4.84
N GLU A 38 13.05 0.18 -4.44
CA GLU A 38 14.36 0.18 -5.09
C GLU A 38 14.27 -0.18 -6.57
N VAL A 39 13.36 -1.09 -6.93
CA VAL A 39 13.17 -1.53 -8.31
C VAL A 39 12.33 -0.55 -9.12
N TYR A 40 11.26 0.00 -8.54
CA TYR A 40 10.22 0.68 -9.32
C TYR A 40 10.09 2.19 -9.06
N SER A 41 10.89 2.78 -8.17
CA SER A 41 10.70 4.19 -7.77
C SER A 41 10.91 5.20 -8.91
N LYS A 42 11.55 4.82 -10.01
CA LYS A 42 11.71 5.70 -11.16
C LYS A 42 10.41 5.89 -11.93
N GLU A 43 9.59 4.85 -11.99
CA GLU A 43 8.33 4.85 -12.75
C GLU A 43 7.10 5.03 -11.86
N ILE A 44 7.20 4.61 -10.60
CA ILE A 44 6.07 4.56 -9.66
C ILE A 44 6.39 5.42 -8.44
N GLN A 45 5.45 6.26 -8.04
CA GLN A 45 5.53 7.04 -6.80
C GLN A 45 4.93 6.22 -5.66
N PHE A 46 5.66 6.07 -4.55
CA PHE A 46 5.19 5.30 -3.40
C PHE A 46 4.82 6.22 -2.25
N TYR A 47 3.67 5.97 -1.64
CA TYR A 47 3.19 6.70 -0.46
C TYR A 47 2.74 5.74 0.62
N GLY A 48 3.09 6.07 1.87
CA GLY A 48 2.45 5.45 3.03
C GLY A 48 1.25 6.30 3.44
N VAL A 49 0.14 5.66 3.72
CA VAL A 49 -1.06 6.33 4.22
C VAL A 49 -1.27 5.93 5.67
N ILE A 50 -1.33 6.93 6.55
CA ILE A 50 -1.54 6.72 7.99
C ILE A 50 -2.97 7.11 8.32
N PRO A 51 -3.88 6.15 8.57
CA PRO A 51 -5.27 6.45 8.88
C PRO A 51 -5.44 7.01 10.29
N GLY A 52 -6.30 8.02 10.41
CA GLY A 52 -6.73 8.54 11.70
C GLY A 52 -5.72 9.42 12.40
N ARG A 53 -5.99 9.69 13.68
CA ARG A 53 -5.20 10.59 14.52
C ARG A 53 -4.55 9.87 15.71
N PHE A 54 -4.54 8.55 15.71
CA PHE A 54 -4.07 7.75 16.85
C PHE A 54 -2.56 7.84 17.07
N HIS A 55 -1.82 8.16 16.01
CA HIS A 55 -0.35 8.19 16.07
C HIS A 55 0.15 9.57 15.72
N SER A 56 1.04 10.11 16.57
CA SER A 56 1.71 11.36 16.28
C SER A 56 2.71 11.17 15.12
N ALA A 57 3.06 12.27 14.46
CA ALA A 57 4.10 12.25 13.44
C ALA A 57 5.42 11.69 14.00
N GLN A 58 5.73 11.97 15.26
CA GLN A 58 6.94 11.49 15.91
C GLN A 58 6.96 9.96 16.03
N VAL A 59 5.84 9.35 16.39
CA VAL A 59 5.72 7.89 16.48
C VAL A 59 5.87 7.27 15.10
N VAL A 60 5.24 7.83 14.08
CA VAL A 60 5.33 7.33 12.71
C VAL A 60 6.77 7.45 12.19
N ASP A 61 7.40 8.59 12.40
CA ASP A 61 8.80 8.80 12.00
C ASP A 61 9.74 7.81 12.69
N SER A 62 9.52 7.54 13.96
CA SER A 62 10.30 6.53 14.71
C SER A 62 10.14 5.16 14.13
N PHE A 63 8.91 4.80 13.74
CA PHE A 63 8.63 3.52 13.09
C PHE A 63 9.40 3.39 11.77
N LEU A 64 9.30 4.39 10.89
CA LEU A 64 9.99 4.37 9.60
C LEU A 64 11.50 4.32 9.77
N THR A 65 12.05 5.11 10.70
CA THR A 65 13.49 5.14 10.99
C THR A 65 13.97 3.79 11.49
N SER A 66 13.19 3.15 12.38
CA SER A 66 13.54 1.85 12.96
C SER A 66 13.68 0.76 11.89
N TYR A 67 12.90 0.84 10.83
CA TYR A 67 12.93 -0.12 9.75
C TYR A 67 13.71 0.38 8.53
N ASN A 68 14.35 1.54 8.66
CA ASN A 68 15.16 2.13 7.60
C ASN A 68 14.38 2.31 6.30
N LEU A 69 13.13 2.72 6.43
CA LEU A 69 12.20 2.90 5.32
C LEU A 69 11.96 4.40 5.10
N THR A 70 12.34 4.89 3.93
CA THR A 70 12.09 6.28 3.51
C THR A 70 10.87 6.29 2.59
N LEU A 71 9.77 6.83 3.06
CA LEU A 71 8.49 6.78 2.37
C LEU A 71 7.77 8.10 2.55
N ASP A 72 7.28 8.67 1.46
CA ASP A 72 6.44 9.86 1.51
C ASP A 72 5.12 9.50 2.19
N LEU A 73 4.69 10.31 3.14
CA LEU A 73 3.53 10.01 3.96
C LEU A 73 2.36 10.91 3.66
N ILE A 74 1.18 10.30 3.75
CA ILE A 74 -0.11 11.01 3.72
C ILE A 74 -0.79 10.68 5.05
N TYR A 75 -1.04 11.74 5.84
CA TYR A 75 -1.77 11.59 7.09
C TYR A 75 -3.26 11.77 6.83
N ASP A 76 -3.99 10.67 6.81
CA ASP A 76 -5.42 10.65 6.55
C ASP A 76 -6.19 10.80 7.87
N SER A 77 -6.03 11.96 8.50
CA SER A 77 -6.47 12.22 9.87
C SER A 77 -7.96 12.01 10.08
N GLU A 78 -8.78 12.27 9.07
CA GLU A 78 -10.24 12.18 9.16
C GLU A 78 -10.82 11.03 8.35
N PHE A 79 -9.96 10.09 7.91
CA PHE A 79 -10.33 8.90 7.14
C PHE A 79 -10.96 9.22 5.77
N ASN A 80 -10.76 10.43 5.24
CA ASN A 80 -11.33 10.82 3.96
C ASN A 80 -10.81 9.93 2.82
N LEU A 81 -9.51 9.71 2.79
CA LEU A 81 -8.89 8.87 1.77
C LEU A 81 -9.30 7.41 1.95
N CYS A 82 -9.26 6.90 3.17
CA CYS A 82 -9.70 5.54 3.46
C CYS A 82 -11.13 5.31 3.03
N ASN A 83 -12.01 6.27 3.27
CA ASN A 83 -13.41 6.17 2.86
C ASN A 83 -13.55 6.19 1.34
N GLN A 84 -12.79 7.01 0.63
CA GLN A 84 -12.80 7.03 -0.83
C GLN A 84 -12.31 5.71 -1.43
N LEU A 85 -11.33 5.08 -0.77
CA LEU A 85 -10.76 3.81 -1.22
C LEU A 85 -11.56 2.60 -0.72
N TYR A 86 -12.54 2.80 0.13
CA TYR A 86 -13.25 1.73 0.85
C TYR A 86 -12.30 0.83 1.64
N ALA A 87 -11.22 1.40 2.15
CA ALA A 87 -10.21 0.68 2.89
C ALA A 87 -10.60 0.53 4.36
N THR A 88 -10.44 -0.66 4.91
CA THR A 88 -10.78 -0.97 6.30
C THR A 88 -9.68 -1.71 7.04
N ILE A 89 -8.60 -2.04 6.36
CA ILE A 89 -7.55 -2.94 6.89
C ILE A 89 -6.18 -2.37 6.58
N THR A 90 -5.22 -2.59 7.49
CA THR A 90 -3.80 -2.34 7.25
C THR A 90 -3.01 -3.64 7.44
N PRO A 91 -2.01 -3.95 6.60
CA PRO A 91 -1.71 -3.22 5.38
C PRO A 91 -2.65 -3.56 4.25
N GLU A 92 -3.00 -2.58 3.47
CA GLU A 92 -3.68 -2.77 2.20
C GLU A 92 -2.96 -1.90 1.18
N VAL A 93 -2.80 -2.40 -0.05
CA VAL A 93 -2.09 -1.66 -1.09
C VAL A 93 -3.01 -1.34 -2.25
N PHE A 94 -2.74 -0.20 -2.89
CA PHE A 94 -3.49 0.29 -4.04
C PHE A 94 -2.51 0.74 -5.11
N LEU A 95 -2.66 0.23 -6.31
CA LEU A 95 -1.94 0.73 -7.48
C LEU A 95 -2.89 1.62 -8.27
N ILE A 96 -2.51 2.87 -8.46
CA ILE A 96 -3.31 3.90 -9.13
C ILE A 96 -2.54 4.36 -10.36
N ASN A 97 -3.18 4.35 -11.52
CA ASN A 97 -2.52 4.73 -12.76
C ASN A 97 -2.42 6.26 -12.89
N GLU A 98 -1.83 6.73 -14.00
CA GLU A 98 -1.65 8.16 -14.28
C GLU A 98 -2.96 8.91 -14.50
N HIS A 99 -4.08 8.18 -14.67
CA HIS A 99 -5.43 8.74 -14.82
C HIS A 99 -6.23 8.69 -13.51
N ASN A 100 -5.56 8.41 -12.39
CA ASN A 100 -6.17 8.31 -11.05
C ASN A 100 -7.18 7.16 -10.92
N GLU A 101 -7.04 6.12 -11.72
CA GLU A 101 -7.86 4.92 -11.63
C GLU A 101 -7.15 3.86 -10.77
N ILE A 102 -7.90 3.21 -9.88
CA ILE A 102 -7.37 2.08 -9.11
C ILE A 102 -7.34 0.88 -10.02
N ILE A 103 -6.14 0.37 -10.32
CA ILE A 103 -5.95 -0.77 -11.21
C ILE A 103 -5.57 -2.06 -10.48
N TYR A 104 -5.14 -1.93 -9.23
CA TYR A 104 -4.98 -3.07 -8.32
C TYR A 104 -5.28 -2.61 -6.89
N GLN A 105 -5.92 -3.49 -6.11
CA GLN A 105 -6.11 -3.27 -4.67
C GLN A 105 -6.14 -4.58 -3.91
N GLY A 106 -5.59 -4.58 -2.70
CA GLY A 106 -5.67 -5.72 -1.80
C GLY A 106 -4.35 -6.06 -1.15
N LEU A 107 -3.97 -7.33 -1.22
CA LEU A 107 -2.76 -7.87 -0.60
C LEU A 107 -1.50 -7.47 -1.35
N PHE A 108 -0.43 -7.29 -0.60
CA PHE A 108 0.92 -7.12 -1.16
C PHE A 108 1.36 -8.41 -1.89
N ASP A 109 1.18 -9.53 -1.21
CA ASP A 109 1.47 -10.88 -1.73
C ASP A 109 0.61 -11.90 -0.96
N ASN A 110 0.83 -13.19 -1.20
CA ASN A 110 0.08 -14.25 -0.52
C ASN A 110 0.81 -14.86 0.69
N TRP A 111 1.70 -14.11 1.31
CA TRP A 111 2.36 -14.55 2.54
C TRP A 111 1.36 -14.89 3.64
N LEU A 112 0.29 -14.09 3.75
CA LEU A 112 -0.85 -14.41 4.61
C LEU A 112 -1.86 -15.18 3.79
N GLY A 113 -2.10 -16.43 4.19
CA GLY A 113 -3.16 -17.23 3.60
C GLY A 113 -4.51 -16.93 4.23
N GLU A 114 -5.51 -17.73 3.92
CA GLU A 114 -6.84 -17.63 4.53
C GLU A 114 -6.73 -17.68 6.06
N LEU A 115 -7.59 -16.91 6.72
CA LEU A 115 -7.62 -16.80 8.19
C LEU A 115 -6.33 -16.24 8.80
N GLY A 116 -5.53 -15.52 8.02
CA GLY A 116 -4.32 -14.88 8.53
C GLY A 116 -3.15 -15.82 8.77
N ARG A 117 -3.18 -17.04 8.27
CA ARG A 117 -2.09 -17.99 8.41
C ARG A 117 -0.94 -17.64 7.48
N ARG A 118 0.28 -17.64 8.04
CA ARG A 118 1.49 -17.35 7.26
C ARG A 118 1.87 -18.56 6.41
N ARG A 119 2.18 -18.31 5.14
CA ARG A 119 2.72 -19.34 4.27
C ARG A 119 4.21 -19.49 4.50
N THR A 120 4.73 -20.69 4.33
CA THR A 120 6.17 -20.93 4.34
C THR A 120 6.83 -20.48 3.04
N VAL A 121 6.07 -20.50 1.93
CA VAL A 121 6.55 -20.08 0.61
C VAL A 121 5.53 -19.13 0.01
N ILE A 122 6.01 -17.95 -0.45
CA ILE A 122 5.19 -17.00 -1.19
C ILE A 122 5.16 -17.47 -2.64
N THR A 123 3.97 -17.65 -3.19
CA THR A 123 3.78 -18.09 -4.57
C THR A 123 3.16 -17.02 -5.47
N GLU A 124 2.53 -16.00 -4.86
CA GLU A 124 1.88 -14.91 -5.59
C GLU A 124 2.36 -13.56 -5.07
N TYR A 125 2.89 -12.74 -5.96
CA TYR A 125 3.36 -11.39 -5.66
C TYR A 125 2.42 -10.39 -6.33
N TYR A 126 1.20 -10.28 -5.81
CA TYR A 126 0.09 -9.55 -6.44
C TYR A 126 0.44 -8.12 -6.85
N LEU A 127 1.04 -7.34 -5.94
CA LEU A 127 1.37 -5.96 -6.25
C LEU A 127 2.47 -5.87 -7.30
N ARG A 128 3.53 -6.65 -7.15
CA ARG A 128 4.63 -6.66 -8.12
C ARG A 128 4.14 -7.08 -9.50
N GLU A 129 3.33 -8.13 -9.57
CA GLU A 129 2.76 -8.61 -10.83
C GLU A 129 1.88 -7.55 -11.48
N ALA A 130 1.09 -6.83 -10.67
CA ALA A 130 0.26 -5.73 -11.16
C ALA A 130 1.12 -4.59 -11.72
N ILE A 131 2.18 -4.21 -11.02
CA ILE A 131 3.09 -3.17 -11.48
C ILE A 131 3.77 -3.58 -12.79
N ASP A 132 4.28 -4.81 -12.87
CA ASP A 132 4.94 -5.30 -14.07
C ASP A 132 4.00 -5.31 -15.28
N SER A 133 2.77 -5.76 -15.09
CA SER A 133 1.75 -5.75 -16.15
C SER A 133 1.44 -4.32 -16.59
N TYR A 134 1.26 -3.42 -15.64
CA TYR A 134 1.00 -2.01 -15.94
C TYR A 134 2.14 -1.38 -16.76
N LEU A 135 3.39 -1.63 -16.37
CA LEU A 135 4.55 -1.01 -17.03
C LEU A 135 4.76 -1.49 -18.47
N VAL A 136 4.32 -2.70 -18.80
CA VAL A 136 4.40 -3.21 -20.18
C VAL A 136 3.10 -3.03 -20.97
N GLY A 137 2.11 -2.35 -20.39
CA GLY A 137 0.83 -2.11 -21.03
C GLY A 137 -0.08 -3.33 -21.14
N ALA A 138 0.17 -4.35 -20.32
CA ALA A 138 -0.64 -5.56 -20.28
C ALA A 138 -1.79 -5.43 -19.29
N THR A 139 -2.83 -6.23 -19.49
CA THR A 139 -3.95 -6.32 -18.55
C THR A 139 -3.49 -6.97 -17.24
N ILE A 140 -3.89 -6.41 -16.10
CA ILE A 140 -3.59 -6.99 -14.80
C ILE A 140 -4.50 -8.20 -14.59
N GLU A 141 -3.90 -9.37 -14.43
CA GLU A 141 -4.62 -10.63 -14.34
C GLU A 141 -5.47 -10.73 -13.07
N ILE A 142 -4.91 -10.29 -11.93
CA ILE A 142 -5.62 -10.28 -10.65
C ILE A 142 -5.68 -8.83 -10.18
N PRO A 143 -6.76 -8.08 -10.51
CA PRO A 143 -6.86 -6.67 -10.16
C PRO A 143 -7.30 -6.40 -8.73
N LYS A 144 -7.78 -7.42 -8.02
CA LYS A 144 -8.29 -7.26 -6.66
C LYS A 144 -8.12 -8.53 -5.86
N THR A 145 -7.66 -8.38 -4.62
CA THR A 145 -7.63 -9.45 -3.62
C THR A 145 -8.24 -8.90 -2.33
N LYS A 146 -8.59 -9.80 -1.42
CA LYS A 146 -9.16 -9.40 -0.13
C LYS A 146 -8.01 -9.16 0.86
N ALA A 147 -7.86 -7.93 1.33
CA ALA A 147 -6.84 -7.59 2.30
C ALA A 147 -7.05 -8.37 3.62
N ILE A 148 -5.94 -8.73 4.25
CA ILE A 148 -5.90 -9.40 5.55
C ILE A 148 -4.97 -8.61 6.44
N GLY A 149 -5.43 -8.24 7.63
CA GLY A 149 -4.60 -7.45 8.53
C GLY A 149 -5.36 -6.92 9.71
N CYS A 150 -4.90 -5.76 10.21
CA CYS A 150 -5.47 -5.08 11.35
C CYS A 150 -6.57 -4.12 10.89
N PHE A 151 -7.70 -4.10 11.59
CA PHE A 151 -8.77 -3.17 11.26
C PHE A 151 -8.35 -1.72 11.52
N ILE A 152 -8.76 -0.83 10.63
CA ILE A 152 -8.63 0.61 10.80
C ILE A 152 -9.75 1.07 11.73
N GLU A 153 -9.37 1.68 12.85
CA GLU A 153 -10.33 2.17 13.84
C GLU A 153 -10.63 3.66 13.66
#